data_07ae0a1087365335143dc49328d7e204
#
_entry.id   07ae0a1087365335143dc49328d7e204
#
_cell.length_a   1.000
_cell.length_b   1.000
_cell.length_c   1.000
_cell.angle_alpha   90.00
_cell.angle_beta   90.00
_cell.angle_gamma   90.00
#
_symmetry.space_group_name_H-M   'P 1'
#
loop_
_entity.id
_entity.type
_entity.pdbx_description
1 polymer ?
#
loop_
_entity_poly.entity_id
_entity_poly.type
_entity_poly.pdbx_seq_one_letter_code
_entity_poly.pdbx_strand_id
1 'polypeptide(L)'
;MPGPAEYILWILGVLCEASVVVCALKKGAFRRYLFLNLYMAASVVISVCRYEVLSHAGFTSPAYLYFYYYSDAVLTILLYFSLTSLYAHVFGELQAHRYVRLGAILLLAGTAIFSYAVVQQSSARMITHFVVELSQNLYFVGLVLTYLLWAAIMKMRETRAQLVQLVLSLGVYFSLFAATYALRNLYPSMSSVCMTLLQMFGFVLPLAWTYAFWKLSSDELLSPARLAMVSR
;
A
#
# COMPACT_ATOMS: atom_id res chain seq x y z
N MET A 1 24.79 -11.22 -4.97
CA MET A 1 23.61 -11.73 -5.70
C MET A 1 22.61 -12.19 -4.66
N PRO A 2 21.29 -11.97 -4.85
CA PRO A 2 20.29 -12.51 -3.96
C PRO A 2 20.41 -14.03 -3.88
N GLY A 3 20.15 -14.59 -2.70
CA GLY A 3 20.17 -16.04 -2.50
C GLY A 3 18.97 -16.73 -3.19
N PRO A 4 19.02 -18.05 -3.42
CA PRO A 4 17.91 -18.76 -4.08
C PRO A 4 16.59 -18.61 -3.31
N ALA A 5 16.61 -18.49 -1.99
CA ALA A 5 15.43 -18.26 -1.17
C ALA A 5 14.78 -16.88 -1.43
N GLU A 6 15.59 -15.84 -1.66
CA GLU A 6 15.10 -14.49 -1.97
C GLU A 6 14.42 -14.44 -3.33
N TYR A 7 14.94 -15.18 -4.33
CA TYR A 7 14.28 -15.32 -5.64
C TYR A 7 12.93 -16.05 -5.54
N ILE A 8 12.84 -17.11 -4.73
CA ILE A 8 11.58 -17.83 -4.51
C ILE A 8 10.54 -16.91 -3.87
N LEU A 9 10.92 -16.19 -2.81
CA LEU A 9 10.04 -15.23 -2.15
C LEU A 9 9.58 -14.13 -3.11
N TRP A 10 10.49 -13.62 -3.94
CA TRP A 10 10.16 -12.61 -4.93
C TRP A 10 9.16 -13.10 -5.98
N ILE A 11 9.37 -14.31 -6.56
CA ILE A 11 8.45 -14.91 -7.52
C ILE A 11 7.08 -15.16 -6.88
N LEU A 12 7.04 -15.68 -5.65
CA LEU A 12 5.80 -15.86 -4.90
C LEU A 12 5.06 -14.53 -4.69
N GLY A 13 5.77 -13.44 -4.39
CA GLY A 13 5.20 -12.10 -4.27
C GLY A 13 4.50 -11.67 -5.56
N VAL A 14 5.20 -11.76 -6.69
CA VAL A 14 4.65 -11.42 -8.02
C VAL A 14 3.41 -12.27 -8.35
N LEU A 15 3.44 -13.58 -8.05
CA LEU A 15 2.29 -14.45 -8.26
C LEU A 15 1.09 -14.07 -7.38
N CYS A 16 1.33 -13.71 -6.11
CA CYS A 16 0.29 -13.24 -5.21
C CYS A 16 -0.33 -11.90 -5.71
N GLU A 17 0.49 -10.95 -6.16
CA GLU A 17 0.02 -9.67 -6.72
C GLU A 17 -0.78 -9.89 -8.01
N ALA A 18 -0.30 -10.73 -8.92
CA ALA A 18 -0.99 -11.09 -10.15
C ALA A 18 -2.34 -11.79 -9.86
N SER A 19 -2.42 -12.62 -8.80
CA SER A 19 -3.66 -13.29 -8.41
C SER A 19 -4.77 -12.32 -8.04
N VAL A 20 -4.44 -11.18 -7.41
CA VAL A 20 -5.42 -10.11 -7.10
C VAL A 20 -6.06 -9.59 -8.38
N VAL A 21 -5.23 -9.23 -9.36
CA VAL A 21 -5.69 -8.67 -10.65
C VAL A 21 -6.57 -9.69 -11.38
N VAL A 22 -6.13 -10.95 -11.44
CA VAL A 22 -6.90 -12.04 -12.10
C VAL A 22 -8.23 -12.27 -11.40
N CYS A 23 -8.26 -12.30 -10.07
CA CYS A 23 -9.51 -12.47 -9.30
C CYS A 23 -10.46 -11.29 -9.52
N ALA A 24 -9.95 -10.06 -9.49
CA ALA A 24 -10.76 -8.87 -9.73
C ALA A 24 -11.34 -8.83 -11.16
N LEU A 25 -10.57 -9.26 -12.16
CA LEU A 25 -11.05 -9.37 -13.56
C LEU A 25 -12.14 -10.42 -13.70
N LYS A 26 -11.92 -11.64 -13.15
CA LYS A 26 -12.90 -12.75 -13.20
C LYS A 26 -14.23 -12.40 -12.51
N LYS A 27 -14.18 -11.63 -11.43
CA LYS A 27 -15.37 -11.21 -10.67
C LYS A 27 -15.99 -9.89 -11.15
N GLY A 28 -15.44 -9.27 -12.21
CA GLY A 28 -15.92 -7.98 -12.71
C GLY A 28 -15.71 -6.79 -11.77
N ALA A 29 -14.92 -6.98 -10.71
CA ALA A 29 -14.64 -5.97 -9.69
C ALA A 29 -13.50 -5.00 -10.08
N PHE A 30 -12.84 -5.22 -11.23
CA PHE A 30 -11.67 -4.45 -11.65
C PHE A 30 -11.97 -2.94 -11.76
N ARG A 31 -13.04 -2.58 -12.44
CA ARG A 31 -13.43 -1.16 -12.62
C ARG A 31 -13.95 -0.53 -11.34
N ARG A 32 -14.63 -1.30 -10.49
CA ARG A 32 -15.17 -0.82 -9.22
C ARG A 32 -14.07 -0.39 -8.26
N TYR A 33 -12.96 -1.17 -8.21
CA TYR A 33 -11.79 -0.89 -7.37
C TYR A 33 -10.56 -0.60 -8.23
N LEU A 34 -10.70 0.34 -9.18
CA LEU A 34 -9.70 0.60 -10.21
C LEU A 34 -8.31 0.90 -9.63
N PHE A 35 -8.21 1.81 -8.66
CA PHE A 35 -6.91 2.20 -8.10
C PHE A 35 -6.23 1.08 -7.31
N LEU A 36 -7.00 0.21 -6.63
CA LEU A 36 -6.45 -0.98 -5.96
C LEU A 36 -5.84 -1.94 -6.99
N ASN A 37 -6.59 -2.20 -8.04
CA ASN A 37 -6.15 -3.11 -9.10
C ASN A 37 -5.01 -2.51 -9.93
N LEU A 38 -5.01 -1.19 -10.14
CA LEU A 38 -3.93 -0.49 -10.81
C LEU A 38 -2.62 -0.55 -9.98
N TYR A 39 -2.72 -0.38 -8.65
CA TYR A 39 -1.59 -0.56 -7.76
C TYR A 39 -0.99 -1.97 -7.88
N MET A 40 -1.82 -3.02 -7.81
CA MET A 40 -1.35 -4.40 -7.93
C MET A 40 -0.77 -4.71 -9.32
N ALA A 41 -1.41 -4.23 -10.39
CA ALA A 41 -0.88 -4.39 -11.74
C ALA A 41 0.45 -3.66 -11.93
N ALA A 42 0.57 -2.43 -11.42
CA ALA A 42 1.81 -1.67 -11.45
C ALA A 42 2.92 -2.35 -10.63
N SER A 43 2.59 -2.93 -9.47
CA SER A 43 3.53 -3.70 -8.65
C SER A 43 4.11 -4.89 -9.42
N VAL A 44 3.26 -5.67 -10.10
CA VAL A 44 3.72 -6.78 -10.97
C VAL A 44 4.66 -6.29 -12.06
N VAL A 45 4.28 -5.24 -12.80
CA VAL A 45 5.10 -4.68 -13.90
C VAL A 45 6.43 -4.16 -13.36
N ILE A 46 6.40 -3.38 -12.28
CA ILE A 46 7.61 -2.83 -11.64
C ILE A 46 8.51 -3.96 -11.13
N SER A 47 7.95 -5.02 -10.55
CA SER A 47 8.72 -6.17 -10.09
C SER A 47 9.47 -6.86 -11.24
N VAL A 48 8.83 -7.02 -12.40
CA VAL A 48 9.48 -7.56 -13.60
C VAL A 48 10.58 -6.61 -14.11
N CYS A 49 10.30 -5.30 -14.17
CA CYS A 49 11.30 -4.31 -14.57
C CYS A 49 12.49 -4.24 -13.59
N ARG A 50 12.25 -4.37 -12.28
CA ARG A 50 13.31 -4.44 -11.25
C ARG A 50 14.23 -5.64 -11.49
N TYR A 51 13.68 -6.78 -11.86
CA TYR A 51 14.46 -7.96 -12.20
C TYR A 51 15.34 -7.74 -13.44
N GLU A 52 14.78 -7.15 -14.48
CA GLU A 52 15.50 -6.85 -15.72
C GLU A 52 16.67 -5.89 -15.46
N VAL A 53 16.42 -4.79 -14.74
CA VAL A 53 17.49 -3.84 -14.37
C VAL A 53 18.54 -4.50 -13.47
N LEU A 54 18.11 -5.35 -12.52
CA LEU A 54 19.02 -6.10 -11.64
C LEU A 54 19.93 -7.04 -12.43
N SER A 55 19.37 -7.75 -13.41
CA SER A 55 20.12 -8.72 -14.22
C SER A 55 21.19 -8.07 -15.09
N HIS A 56 20.93 -6.86 -15.60
CA HIS A 56 21.86 -6.13 -16.48
C HIS A 56 22.85 -5.24 -15.72
N ALA A 57 22.41 -4.55 -14.69
CA ALA A 57 23.21 -3.55 -14.00
C ALA A 57 23.85 -4.05 -12.67
N GLY A 58 23.31 -5.11 -12.09
CA GLY A 58 23.75 -5.62 -10.79
C GLY A 58 23.15 -4.87 -9.58
N PHE A 59 23.16 -5.52 -8.41
CA PHE A 59 22.48 -5.07 -7.18
C PHE A 59 23.05 -3.76 -6.61
N THR A 60 24.36 -3.52 -6.74
CA THR A 60 25.05 -2.35 -6.18
C THR A 60 25.14 -1.18 -7.16
N SER A 61 24.57 -1.32 -8.37
CA SER A 61 24.66 -0.26 -9.38
C SER A 61 23.81 0.95 -9.00
N PRO A 62 24.28 2.18 -9.26
CA PRO A 62 23.45 3.37 -9.06
C PRO A 62 22.15 3.33 -9.88
N ALA A 63 22.16 2.74 -11.07
CA ALA A 63 21.00 2.60 -11.92
C ALA A 63 19.89 1.76 -11.24
N TYR A 64 20.25 0.60 -10.66
CA TYR A 64 19.31 -0.23 -9.92
C TYR A 64 18.75 0.48 -8.69
N LEU A 65 19.60 1.15 -7.90
CA LEU A 65 19.17 1.87 -6.70
C LEU A 65 18.20 3.02 -7.05
N TYR A 66 18.50 3.81 -8.08
CA TYR A 66 17.57 4.85 -8.54
C TYR A 66 16.25 4.26 -9.00
N PHE A 67 16.28 3.24 -9.86
CA PHE A 67 15.05 2.60 -10.33
C PHE A 67 14.23 2.04 -9.18
N TYR A 68 14.88 1.40 -8.20
CA TYR A 68 14.23 0.85 -7.01
C TYR A 68 13.49 1.93 -6.21
N TYR A 69 14.17 3.01 -5.83
CA TYR A 69 13.56 4.07 -5.01
C TYR A 69 12.45 4.82 -5.74
N TYR A 70 12.64 5.18 -7.01
CA TYR A 70 11.61 5.86 -7.77
C TYR A 70 10.37 4.99 -8.00
N SER A 71 10.57 3.72 -8.32
CA SER A 71 9.45 2.79 -8.48
C SER A 71 8.71 2.55 -7.16
N ASP A 72 9.42 2.54 -6.02
CA ASP A 72 8.81 2.44 -4.70
C ASP A 72 7.94 3.66 -4.38
N ALA A 73 8.40 4.87 -4.68
CA ALA A 73 7.60 6.08 -4.51
C ALA A 73 6.34 6.06 -5.39
N VAL A 74 6.46 5.63 -6.65
CA VAL A 74 5.30 5.48 -7.54
C VAL A 74 4.28 4.51 -6.96
N LEU A 75 4.72 3.35 -6.47
CA LEU A 75 3.84 2.37 -5.83
C LEU A 75 3.18 2.93 -4.56
N THR A 76 3.93 3.65 -3.73
CA THR A 76 3.39 4.26 -2.52
C THR A 76 2.34 5.33 -2.83
N ILE A 77 2.55 6.14 -3.87
CA ILE A 77 1.56 7.11 -4.35
C ILE A 77 0.31 6.41 -4.88
N LEU A 78 0.45 5.32 -5.65
CA LEU A 78 -0.68 4.53 -6.13
C LEU A 78 -1.46 3.88 -4.99
N LEU A 79 -0.75 3.40 -3.95
CA LEU A 79 -1.36 2.86 -2.74
C LEU A 79 -2.16 3.93 -1.99
N TYR A 80 -1.63 5.15 -1.92
CA TYR A 80 -2.33 6.31 -1.37
C TYR A 80 -3.61 6.64 -2.16
N PHE A 81 -3.57 6.60 -3.50
CA PHE A 81 -4.77 6.76 -4.32
C PHE A 81 -5.76 5.59 -4.15
N SER A 82 -5.27 4.38 -3.89
CA SER A 82 -6.12 3.25 -3.54
C SER A 82 -6.90 3.51 -2.26
N LEU A 83 -6.24 4.02 -1.22
CA LEU A 83 -6.87 4.41 0.04
C LEU A 83 -7.91 5.54 -0.20
N THR A 84 -7.56 6.56 -0.98
CA THR A 84 -8.48 7.65 -1.33
C THR A 84 -9.72 7.15 -2.07
N SER A 85 -9.54 6.16 -2.95
CA SER A 85 -10.66 5.50 -3.65
C SER A 85 -11.58 4.76 -2.67
N LEU A 86 -11.04 4.11 -1.63
CA LEU A 86 -11.85 3.48 -0.59
C LEU A 86 -12.65 4.51 0.23
N TYR A 87 -12.04 5.66 0.54
CA TYR A 87 -12.78 6.79 1.12
C TYR A 87 -13.97 7.19 0.24
N ALA A 88 -13.75 7.33 -1.07
CA ALA A 88 -14.82 7.68 -1.99
C ALA A 88 -15.93 6.63 -2.03
N HIS A 89 -15.61 5.34 -1.85
CA HIS A 89 -16.61 4.27 -1.78
C HIS A 89 -17.40 4.27 -0.46
N VAL A 90 -16.76 4.57 0.67
CA VAL A 90 -17.41 4.65 1.99
C VAL A 90 -18.30 5.88 2.07
N PHE A 91 -17.83 7.02 1.62
CA PHE A 91 -18.56 8.29 1.69
C PHE A 91 -19.38 8.61 0.43
N GLY A 92 -19.52 7.64 -0.49
CA GLY A 92 -20.21 7.82 -1.77
C GLY A 92 -21.65 8.29 -1.62
N GLU A 93 -22.37 7.79 -0.62
CA GLU A 93 -23.76 8.16 -0.33
C GLU A 93 -23.91 9.58 0.23
N LEU A 94 -22.86 10.16 0.81
CA LEU A 94 -22.89 11.47 1.47
C LEU A 94 -22.57 12.64 0.52
N GLN A 95 -22.48 12.42 -0.80
CA GLN A 95 -22.06 13.43 -1.79
C GLN A 95 -20.73 14.14 -1.45
N ALA A 96 -19.91 13.55 -0.60
CA ALA A 96 -18.65 14.13 -0.10
C ALA A 96 -17.45 13.93 -1.05
N HIS A 97 -17.64 13.37 -2.22
CA HIS A 97 -16.56 13.05 -3.17
C HIS A 97 -15.60 14.21 -3.46
N ARG A 98 -16.15 15.43 -3.56
CA ARG A 98 -15.35 16.62 -3.87
C ARG A 98 -14.40 16.97 -2.71
N TYR A 99 -14.91 16.88 -1.48
CA TYR A 99 -14.13 17.18 -0.28
C TYR A 99 -13.08 16.11 -0.01
N VAL A 100 -13.42 14.82 -0.19
CA VAL A 100 -12.47 13.70 -0.08
C VAL A 100 -11.33 13.85 -1.09
N ARG A 101 -11.64 14.17 -2.35
CA ARG A 101 -10.63 14.36 -3.40
C ARG A 101 -9.73 15.57 -3.10
N LEU A 102 -10.32 16.69 -2.70
CA LEU A 102 -9.55 17.89 -2.34
C LEU A 102 -8.65 17.63 -1.13
N GLY A 103 -9.19 17.01 -0.08
CA GLY A 103 -8.42 16.63 1.11
C GLY A 103 -7.25 15.71 0.79
N ALA A 104 -7.47 14.72 -0.08
CA ALA A 104 -6.41 13.81 -0.53
C ALA A 104 -5.28 14.54 -1.28
N ILE A 105 -5.63 15.45 -2.19
CA ILE A 105 -4.63 16.25 -2.93
C ILE A 105 -3.85 17.16 -1.98
N LEU A 106 -4.53 17.82 -1.04
CA LEU A 106 -3.89 18.70 -0.05
C LEU A 106 -2.96 17.92 0.88
N LEU A 107 -3.36 16.72 1.34
CA LEU A 107 -2.51 15.86 2.17
C LEU A 107 -1.29 15.35 1.40
N LEU A 108 -1.47 14.93 0.15
CA LEU A 108 -0.35 14.49 -0.68
C LEU A 108 0.66 15.63 -0.92
N ALA A 109 0.15 16.81 -1.28
CA ALA A 109 0.98 18.00 -1.49
C ALA A 109 1.68 18.43 -0.18
N GLY A 110 0.96 18.44 0.94
CA GLY A 110 1.51 18.75 2.26
C GLY A 110 2.60 17.75 2.67
N THR A 111 2.40 16.46 2.45
CA THR A 111 3.40 15.42 2.71
C THR A 111 4.64 15.61 1.83
N ALA A 112 4.47 15.95 0.56
CA ALA A 112 5.57 16.22 -0.36
C ALA A 112 6.37 17.45 0.05
N ILE A 113 5.71 18.54 0.43
CA ILE A 113 6.36 19.78 0.93
C ILE A 113 7.12 19.50 2.23
N PHE A 114 6.52 18.76 3.16
CA PHE A 114 7.16 18.38 4.41
C PHE A 114 8.40 17.51 4.16
N SER A 115 8.29 16.47 3.32
CA SER A 115 9.41 15.61 2.96
C SER A 115 10.56 16.39 2.30
N TYR A 116 10.22 17.36 1.46
CA TYR A 116 11.21 18.25 0.83
C TYR A 116 11.92 19.14 1.86
N ALA A 117 11.18 19.72 2.81
CA ALA A 117 11.74 20.55 3.87
C ALA A 117 12.70 19.77 4.80
N VAL A 118 12.36 18.51 5.12
CA VAL A 118 13.23 17.61 5.92
C VAL A 118 14.53 17.33 5.19
N VAL A 119 14.46 17.03 3.89
CA VAL A 119 15.63 16.70 3.09
C VAL A 119 16.58 17.88 2.86
N GLN A 120 16.07 19.11 2.78
CA GLN A 120 16.91 20.30 2.67
C GLN A 120 17.86 20.50 3.86
N GLN A 121 17.53 19.95 5.02
CA GLN A 121 18.37 20.01 6.22
C GLN A 121 19.50 18.97 6.21
N SER A 122 19.49 18.01 5.29
CA SER A 122 20.51 16.96 5.18
C SER A 122 21.46 17.22 4.02
N SER A 123 22.78 17.05 4.27
CA SER A 123 23.83 17.28 3.26
C SER A 123 23.99 16.17 2.21
N ALA A 124 23.10 15.17 2.22
CA ALA A 124 23.16 14.02 1.32
C ALA A 124 22.47 14.28 -0.03
N ARG A 125 22.67 13.37 -1.01
CA ARG A 125 22.10 13.46 -2.37
C ARG A 125 20.58 13.72 -2.32
N MET A 126 20.20 14.98 -2.50
CA MET A 126 18.87 15.54 -2.25
C MET A 126 17.71 14.70 -2.82
N ILE A 127 17.81 14.25 -4.08
CA ILE A 127 16.68 13.65 -4.78
C ILE A 127 16.35 12.24 -4.24
N THR A 128 17.37 11.40 -4.02
CA THR A 128 17.13 10.02 -3.52
C THR A 128 16.62 10.04 -2.07
N HIS A 129 17.15 10.96 -1.26
CA HIS A 129 16.66 11.15 0.11
C HIS A 129 15.21 11.62 0.14
N PHE A 130 14.85 12.58 -0.73
CA PHE A 130 13.46 13.04 -0.84
C PHE A 130 12.49 11.92 -1.18
N VAL A 131 12.84 11.06 -2.13
CA VAL A 131 11.97 9.96 -2.56
C VAL A 131 11.75 8.94 -1.43
N VAL A 132 12.79 8.62 -0.67
CA VAL A 132 12.70 7.71 0.49
C VAL A 132 11.87 8.34 1.60
N GLU A 133 12.11 9.59 1.95
CA GLU A 133 11.35 10.32 2.97
C GLU A 133 9.88 10.45 2.58
N LEU A 134 9.60 10.77 1.32
CA LEU A 134 8.24 10.85 0.81
C LEU A 134 7.50 9.52 0.97
N SER A 135 8.12 8.41 0.57
CA SER A 135 7.52 7.07 0.72
C SER A 135 7.23 6.75 2.19
N GLN A 136 8.18 6.97 3.08
CA GLN A 136 8.00 6.72 4.53
C GLN A 136 6.87 7.57 5.12
N ASN A 137 6.88 8.86 4.83
CA ASN A 137 5.86 9.79 5.33
C ASN A 137 4.46 9.44 4.80
N LEU A 138 4.34 8.98 3.54
CA LEU A 138 3.08 8.50 2.99
C LEU A 138 2.57 7.22 3.69
N TYR A 139 3.45 6.32 4.15
CA TYR A 139 3.03 5.18 4.97
C TYR A 139 2.44 5.63 6.32
N PHE A 140 3.03 6.63 6.99
CA PHE A 140 2.48 7.18 8.23
C PHE A 140 1.16 7.92 8.00
N VAL A 141 1.07 8.74 6.96
CA VAL A 141 -0.19 9.39 6.57
C VAL A 141 -1.25 8.36 6.21
N GLY A 142 -0.89 7.34 5.44
CA GLY A 142 -1.76 6.22 5.09
C GLY A 142 -2.29 5.49 6.32
N LEU A 143 -1.44 5.26 7.33
CA LEU A 143 -1.82 4.67 8.61
C LEU A 143 -2.92 5.50 9.29
N VAL A 144 -2.67 6.79 9.51
CA VAL A 144 -3.64 7.68 10.16
C VAL A 144 -4.96 7.72 9.40
N LEU A 145 -4.90 7.91 8.08
CA LEU A 145 -6.09 7.94 7.24
C LEU A 145 -6.86 6.62 7.28
N THR A 146 -6.19 5.48 7.30
CA THR A 146 -6.86 4.18 7.36
C THR A 146 -7.59 3.98 8.68
N TYR A 147 -7.02 4.42 9.81
CA TYR A 147 -7.71 4.41 11.10
C TYR A 147 -8.92 5.35 11.13
N LEU A 148 -8.83 6.54 10.53
CA LEU A 148 -9.96 7.44 10.38
C LEU A 148 -11.06 6.82 9.51
N LEU A 149 -10.69 6.16 8.42
CA LEU A 149 -11.64 5.45 7.56
C LEU A 149 -12.30 4.28 8.31
N TRP A 150 -11.52 3.54 9.10
CA TRP A 150 -12.04 2.48 9.95
C TRP A 150 -13.05 3.01 10.97
N ALA A 151 -12.72 4.10 11.66
CA ALA A 151 -13.64 4.75 12.59
C ALA A 151 -14.95 5.21 11.90
N ALA A 152 -14.85 5.74 10.67
CA ALA A 152 -16.00 6.11 9.87
C ALA A 152 -16.87 4.89 9.51
N ILE A 153 -16.27 3.78 9.07
CA ILE A 153 -16.96 2.51 8.77
C ILE A 153 -17.75 2.04 9.99
N MET A 154 -17.12 2.06 11.18
CA MET A 154 -17.78 1.67 12.43
C MET A 154 -18.95 2.58 12.78
N LYS A 155 -18.76 3.90 12.67
CA LYS A 155 -19.80 4.89 12.97
C LYS A 155 -20.98 4.83 11.99
N MET A 156 -20.71 4.62 10.71
CA MET A 156 -21.74 4.53 9.66
C MET A 156 -22.39 3.14 9.60
N ARG A 157 -21.92 2.17 10.40
CA ARG A 157 -22.37 0.77 10.37
C ARG A 157 -22.33 0.17 8.97
N GLU A 158 -21.23 0.43 8.25
CA GLU A 158 -21.03 -0.13 6.92
C GLU A 158 -21.06 -1.67 6.97
N THR A 159 -21.91 -2.26 6.16
CA THR A 159 -22.17 -3.71 6.20
C THR A 159 -21.62 -4.46 4.99
N ARG A 160 -21.07 -3.78 3.99
CA ARG A 160 -20.48 -4.42 2.82
C ARG A 160 -19.19 -5.14 3.19
N ALA A 161 -19.26 -6.46 3.32
CA ALA A 161 -18.19 -7.31 3.82
C ALA A 161 -16.88 -7.14 3.02
N GLN A 162 -16.97 -7.05 1.70
CA GLN A 162 -15.81 -6.86 0.83
C GLN A 162 -15.09 -5.53 1.11
N LEU A 163 -15.84 -4.42 1.23
CA LEU A 163 -15.28 -3.10 1.48
C LEU A 163 -14.59 -3.04 2.85
N VAL A 164 -15.24 -3.57 3.88
CA VAL A 164 -14.69 -3.65 5.24
C VAL A 164 -13.37 -4.45 5.25
N GLN A 165 -13.34 -5.60 4.55
CA GLN A 165 -12.14 -6.43 4.46
C GLN A 165 -10.98 -5.72 3.72
N LEU A 166 -11.28 -4.98 2.63
CA LEU A 166 -10.28 -4.23 1.89
C LEU A 166 -9.64 -3.12 2.75
N VAL A 167 -10.48 -2.38 3.51
CA VAL A 167 -9.99 -1.33 4.41
C VAL A 167 -9.20 -1.90 5.57
N LEU A 168 -9.67 -3.01 6.19
CA LEU A 168 -8.97 -3.65 7.30
C LEU A 168 -7.59 -4.13 6.88
N SER A 169 -7.49 -4.81 5.75
CA SER A 169 -6.22 -5.32 5.24
C SER A 169 -5.22 -4.20 4.92
N LEU A 170 -5.72 -3.08 4.40
CA LEU A 170 -4.91 -1.90 4.12
C LEU A 170 -4.40 -1.26 5.43
N GLY A 171 -5.25 -1.20 6.47
CA GLY A 171 -4.86 -0.71 7.80
C GLY A 171 -3.77 -1.55 8.44
N VAL A 172 -3.91 -2.89 8.39
CA VAL A 172 -2.88 -3.81 8.87
C VAL A 172 -1.57 -3.61 8.08
N TYR A 173 -1.64 -3.51 6.77
CA TYR A 173 -0.48 -3.28 5.92
C TYR A 173 0.26 -1.98 6.28
N PHE A 174 -0.44 -0.84 6.33
CA PHE A 174 0.16 0.43 6.72
C PHE A 174 0.75 0.39 8.14
N SER A 175 0.08 -0.29 9.08
CA SER A 175 0.58 -0.44 10.45
C SER A 175 1.91 -1.20 10.50
N LEU A 176 2.00 -2.32 9.78
CA LEU A 176 3.21 -3.14 9.73
C LEU A 176 4.38 -2.38 9.08
N PHE A 177 4.13 -1.70 7.98
CA PHE A 177 5.16 -0.91 7.29
C PHE A 177 5.60 0.31 8.11
N ALA A 178 4.66 1.10 8.63
CA ALA A 178 4.97 2.27 9.46
C ALA A 178 5.76 1.87 10.73
N ALA A 179 5.34 0.79 11.41
CA ALA A 179 6.05 0.28 12.58
C ALA A 179 7.46 -0.19 12.23
N THR A 180 7.64 -0.88 11.08
CA THR A 180 8.96 -1.35 10.66
C THR A 180 9.87 -0.20 10.26
N TYR A 181 9.36 0.85 9.59
CA TYR A 181 10.14 2.04 9.29
C TYR A 181 10.51 2.82 10.55
N ALA A 182 9.58 2.96 11.52
CA ALA A 182 9.87 3.57 12.81
C ALA A 182 10.96 2.80 13.56
N LEU A 183 10.87 1.46 13.60
CA LEU A 183 11.86 0.61 14.24
C LEU A 183 13.24 0.74 13.59
N ARG A 184 13.31 0.76 12.26
CA ARG A 184 14.56 0.94 11.51
C ARG A 184 15.21 2.30 11.80
N ASN A 185 14.40 3.36 11.92
CA ASN A 185 14.90 4.71 12.21
C ASN A 185 15.41 4.84 13.65
N LEU A 186 14.73 4.18 14.61
CA LEU A 186 15.13 4.18 16.02
C LEU A 186 16.35 3.28 16.29
N TYR A 187 16.43 2.14 15.59
CA TYR A 187 17.48 1.13 15.80
C TYR A 187 18.16 0.76 14.48
N PRO A 188 19.12 1.57 13.98
CA PRO A 188 19.81 1.30 12.71
C PRO A 188 20.52 -0.05 12.65
N SER A 189 20.94 -0.61 13.82
CA SER A 189 21.56 -1.94 13.93
C SER A 189 20.62 -3.08 13.51
N MET A 190 19.31 -2.88 13.56
CA MET A 190 18.29 -3.86 13.16
C MET A 190 17.87 -3.72 11.69
N SER A 191 18.56 -2.91 10.90
CA SER A 191 18.16 -2.62 9.50
C SER A 191 17.99 -3.88 8.65
N SER A 192 18.86 -4.90 8.81
CA SER A 192 18.74 -6.18 8.08
C SER A 192 17.47 -6.93 8.45
N VAL A 193 17.13 -7.00 9.73
CA VAL A 193 15.88 -7.65 10.21
C VAL A 193 14.66 -6.89 9.68
N CYS A 194 14.68 -5.56 9.74
CA CYS A 194 13.59 -4.74 9.22
C CYS A 194 13.37 -4.95 7.72
N MET A 195 14.43 -5.08 6.92
CA MET A 195 14.31 -5.38 5.48
C MET A 195 13.63 -6.73 5.22
N THR A 196 13.98 -7.76 5.98
CA THR A 196 13.34 -9.08 5.90
C THR A 196 11.86 -9.00 6.29
N LEU A 197 11.53 -8.27 7.37
CA LEU A 197 10.15 -8.05 7.80
C LEU A 197 9.32 -7.33 6.73
N LEU A 198 9.86 -6.28 6.07
CA LEU A 198 9.17 -5.59 4.99
C LEU A 198 8.85 -6.52 3.82
N GLN A 199 9.77 -7.42 3.45
CA GLN A 199 9.51 -8.44 2.43
C GLN A 199 8.36 -9.37 2.83
N MET A 200 8.36 -9.88 4.08
CA MET A 200 7.29 -10.75 4.58
C MET A 200 5.94 -10.03 4.63
N PHE A 201 5.92 -8.79 5.12
CA PHE A 201 4.70 -7.98 5.21
C PHE A 201 4.15 -7.58 3.84
N GLY A 202 4.99 -7.56 2.80
CA GLY A 202 4.57 -7.36 1.42
C GLY A 202 3.51 -8.36 0.93
N PHE A 203 3.48 -9.58 1.50
CA PHE A 203 2.48 -10.59 1.15
C PHE A 203 1.10 -10.36 1.76
N VAL A 204 1.01 -9.59 2.85
CA VAL A 204 -0.25 -9.39 3.60
C VAL A 204 -1.35 -8.81 2.72
N LEU A 205 -1.03 -7.76 1.99
CA LEU A 205 -1.99 -7.04 1.17
C LEU A 205 -2.48 -7.87 -0.02
N PRO A 206 -1.61 -8.47 -0.87
CA PRO A 206 -2.04 -9.31 -1.98
C PRO A 206 -2.89 -10.51 -1.54
N LEU A 207 -2.49 -11.19 -0.47
CA LEU A 207 -3.24 -12.35 0.03
C LEU A 207 -4.63 -11.94 0.56
N ALA A 208 -4.71 -10.88 1.35
CA ALA A 208 -5.97 -10.39 1.88
C ALA A 208 -6.92 -9.88 0.77
N TRP A 209 -6.39 -9.20 -0.25
CA TRP A 209 -7.19 -8.71 -1.37
C TRP A 209 -7.60 -9.83 -2.33
N THR A 210 -6.74 -10.83 -2.57
CA THR A 210 -7.12 -12.05 -3.30
C THR A 210 -8.30 -12.74 -2.61
N TYR A 211 -8.22 -12.92 -1.28
CA TYR A 211 -9.32 -13.48 -0.51
C TYR A 211 -10.60 -12.64 -0.63
N ALA A 212 -10.49 -11.30 -0.49
CA ALA A 212 -11.64 -10.40 -0.58
C ALA A 212 -12.31 -10.45 -1.96
N PHE A 213 -11.55 -10.49 -3.05
CA PHE A 213 -12.12 -10.58 -4.41
C PHE A 213 -12.60 -11.99 -4.77
N TRP A 214 -11.96 -13.03 -4.25
CA TRP A 214 -12.33 -14.40 -4.57
C TRP A 214 -13.57 -14.86 -3.81
N LYS A 215 -13.59 -14.67 -2.50
CA LYS A 215 -14.57 -15.27 -1.59
C LYS A 215 -15.76 -14.36 -1.28
N LEU A 216 -15.55 -13.05 -1.20
CA LEU A 216 -16.60 -12.12 -0.85
C LEU A 216 -17.30 -11.58 -2.10
N SER A 217 -18.63 -11.65 -2.13
CA SER A 217 -19.41 -10.94 -3.14
C SER A 217 -19.42 -9.45 -2.83
N SER A 218 -19.47 -8.60 -3.87
CA SER A 218 -19.56 -7.15 -3.70
C SER A 218 -20.85 -6.70 -2.98
N ASP A 219 -21.88 -7.52 -3.02
CA ASP A 219 -23.20 -7.24 -2.42
C ASP A 219 -23.42 -8.05 -1.12
N GLU A 220 -22.40 -8.80 -0.66
CA GLU A 220 -22.46 -9.56 0.57
C GLU A 220 -22.43 -8.63 1.78
N LEU A 221 -23.51 -8.66 2.57
CA LEU A 221 -23.62 -7.90 3.80
C LEU A 221 -23.06 -8.72 4.98
N LEU A 222 -22.43 -8.04 5.92
CA LEU A 222 -22.01 -8.67 7.18
C LEU A 222 -23.23 -9.08 8.00
N SER A 223 -23.24 -10.32 8.49
CA SER A 223 -24.31 -10.76 9.39
C SER A 223 -24.28 -9.96 10.71
N PRO A 224 -25.44 -9.74 11.36
CA PRO A 224 -25.52 -9.01 12.64
C PRO A 224 -24.57 -9.57 13.72
N ALA A 225 -24.35 -10.89 13.73
CA ALA A 225 -23.42 -11.53 14.66
C ALA A 225 -21.96 -11.12 14.43
N ARG A 226 -21.53 -10.91 13.18
CA ARG A 226 -20.18 -10.41 12.86
C ARG A 226 -20.02 -8.93 13.19
N LEU A 227 -21.07 -8.13 13.03
CA LEU A 227 -21.05 -6.72 13.44
C LEU A 227 -20.88 -6.56 14.94
N ALA A 228 -21.47 -7.44 15.75
CA ALA A 228 -21.32 -7.43 17.22
C ALA A 228 -19.89 -7.78 17.68
N MET A 229 -19.14 -8.61 16.93
CA MET A 229 -17.73 -8.88 17.24
C MET A 229 -16.80 -7.72 16.90
N VAL A 230 -17.15 -6.92 15.90
CA VAL A 230 -16.35 -5.76 15.44
C VAL A 230 -16.61 -4.52 16.31
N SER A 231 -17.72 -4.49 17.07
CA SER A 231 -18.12 -3.36 17.93
C SER A 231 -17.70 -3.53 19.40
N ARG A 232 -17.03 -4.61 19.77
CA ARG A 232 -16.41 -4.85 21.09
C ARG A 232 -14.91 -4.63 21.01
#